data_04064184b0e64626ac5fc493edaa3801
#
_entry.id   04064184b0e64626ac5fc493edaa3801
#
_cell.length_a   1.000
_cell.length_b   1.000
_cell.length_c   1.000
_cell.angle_alpha   90.00
_cell.angle_beta   90.00
_cell.angle_gamma   90.00
#
_symmetry.space_group_name_H-M   'P 1'
#
loop_
_entity.id
_entity.type
_entity.pdbx_description
1 polymer ?
#
loop_
_entity_poly.entity_id
_entity_poly.type
_entity_poly.pdbx_seq_one_letter_code
_entity_poly.pdbx_strand_id
1 'polypeptide(L)'
;MKTVLITGASDGIGKATALKLNELGYRLYLFGRSQDKLEEVSKLSNVLGSYCFDAHDRNKLYAALDDIASKGGVDILVNNMGANLKKEEVKDITIDLFEKMMDLNCTAHLICIEKLLPQMIEKGHGNIVNVLSSCCKFNNPTMAAYTASKKAMEAVSNTLAKEVKGKGIIVTGIYPGGVDTNFRTTQRPDYLLPETIASAIVYAIENDNGLVQEIIVRPEVENNY
;
A
#
# COMPACT_ATOMS: atom_id res chain seq x y z
N MET A 1 -1.41 17.93 13.35
CA MET A 1 -0.68 17.44 12.16
C MET A 1 -0.77 15.91 12.19
N LYS A 2 -1.39 15.29 11.18
CA LYS A 2 -1.62 13.83 11.17
C LYS A 2 -0.33 13.08 10.85
N THR A 3 -0.19 11.88 11.39
CA THR A 3 0.95 10.98 11.18
C THR A 3 0.57 9.83 10.25
N VAL A 4 1.41 9.53 9.27
CA VAL A 4 1.18 8.52 8.24
C VAL A 4 2.29 7.48 8.25
N LEU A 5 1.94 6.20 8.20
CA LEU A 5 2.87 5.14 7.78
C LEU A 5 2.66 4.84 6.31
N ILE A 6 3.73 4.88 5.52
CA ILE A 6 3.73 4.47 4.11
C ILE A 6 4.62 3.25 3.96
N THR A 7 4.04 2.12 3.57
CA THR A 7 4.81 0.91 3.27
C THR A 7 5.24 0.89 1.79
N GLY A 8 6.47 0.44 1.50
CA GLY A 8 7.02 0.50 0.15
C GLY A 8 7.35 1.92 -0.31
N ALA A 9 7.76 2.79 0.62
CA ALA A 9 8.01 4.22 0.38
C ALA A 9 9.29 4.54 -0.39
N SER A 10 10.15 3.55 -0.63
CA SER A 10 11.47 3.79 -1.25
C SER A 10 11.41 4.02 -2.76
N ASP A 11 10.31 3.71 -3.45
CA ASP A 11 10.21 3.79 -4.92
C ASP A 11 8.75 3.94 -5.39
N GLY A 12 8.56 4.26 -6.66
CA GLY A 12 7.29 4.26 -7.37
C GLY A 12 6.16 5.02 -6.65
N ILE A 13 4.99 4.39 -6.54
CA ILE A 13 3.79 4.99 -5.92
C ILE A 13 4.06 5.42 -4.47
N GLY A 14 4.76 4.60 -3.69
CA GLY A 14 5.05 4.91 -2.28
C GLY A 14 5.94 6.14 -2.12
N LYS A 15 6.99 6.28 -2.94
CA LYS A 15 7.85 7.48 -2.98
C LYS A 15 7.05 8.71 -3.39
N ALA A 16 6.28 8.63 -4.47
CA ALA A 16 5.44 9.74 -4.93
C ALA A 16 4.41 10.16 -3.87
N THR A 17 3.83 9.20 -3.14
CA THR A 17 2.90 9.46 -2.02
C THR A 17 3.62 10.17 -0.87
N ALA A 18 4.83 9.72 -0.51
CA ALA A 18 5.62 10.34 0.55
C ALA A 18 5.96 11.80 0.23
N LEU A 19 6.37 12.09 -1.01
CA LEU A 19 6.65 13.45 -1.48
C LEU A 19 5.41 14.35 -1.33
N LYS A 20 4.27 13.93 -1.88
CA LYS A 20 3.03 14.72 -1.82
C LYS A 20 2.55 14.96 -0.38
N LEU A 21 2.57 13.92 0.47
CA LEU A 21 2.13 14.08 1.86
C LEU A 21 3.10 14.94 2.69
N ASN A 22 4.41 14.88 2.40
CA ASN A 22 5.38 15.77 3.02
C ASN A 22 5.13 17.24 2.65
N GLU A 23 4.82 17.55 1.38
CA GLU A 23 4.46 18.90 0.92
C GLU A 23 3.20 19.43 1.61
N LEU A 24 2.24 18.54 1.91
CA LEU A 24 1.01 18.87 2.64
C LEU A 24 1.22 18.94 4.18
N GLY A 25 2.45 18.73 4.66
CA GLY A 25 2.79 18.87 6.07
C GLY A 25 2.48 17.66 6.94
N TYR A 26 2.19 16.48 6.38
CA TYR A 26 2.03 15.25 7.14
C TYR A 26 3.34 14.77 7.73
N ARG A 27 3.32 14.19 8.94
CA ARG A 27 4.46 13.51 9.55
C ARG A 27 4.52 12.06 9.06
N LEU A 28 5.70 11.58 8.67
CA LEU A 28 5.84 10.33 7.92
C LEU A 28 6.70 9.30 8.67
N TYR A 29 6.21 8.08 8.75
CA TYR A 29 7.00 6.87 8.93
C TYR A 29 7.09 6.13 7.59
N LEU A 30 8.29 5.64 7.24
CA LEU A 30 8.56 5.08 5.92
C LEU A 30 9.11 3.66 6.06
N PHE A 31 8.47 2.68 5.39
CA PHE A 31 9.01 1.34 5.22
C PHE A 31 9.51 1.14 3.80
N GLY A 32 10.69 0.53 3.63
CA GLY A 32 11.27 0.21 2.34
C GLY A 32 12.28 -0.92 2.44
N ARG A 33 12.64 -1.53 1.31
CA ARG A 33 13.63 -2.62 1.28
C ARG A 33 14.99 -2.22 0.71
N SER A 34 15.07 -1.09 -0.02
CA SER A 34 16.31 -0.58 -0.59
C SER A 34 16.83 0.54 0.29
N GLN A 35 17.98 0.31 0.93
CA GLN A 35 18.59 1.26 1.87
C GLN A 35 18.85 2.62 1.19
N ASP A 36 19.55 2.64 0.06
CA ASP A 36 19.95 3.88 -0.63
C ASP A 36 18.71 4.70 -1.06
N LYS A 37 17.70 4.04 -1.65
CA LYS A 37 16.47 4.70 -2.08
C LYS A 37 15.64 5.21 -0.90
N LEU A 38 15.61 4.46 0.22
CA LEU A 38 14.87 4.86 1.40
C LEU A 38 15.54 6.04 2.09
N GLU A 39 16.87 6.06 2.15
CA GLU A 39 17.64 7.20 2.68
C GLU A 39 17.39 8.49 1.90
N GLU A 40 17.24 8.41 0.57
CA GLU A 40 16.87 9.57 -0.24
C GLU A 40 15.53 10.17 0.20
N VAL A 41 14.51 9.33 0.37
CA VAL A 41 13.17 9.77 0.79
C VAL A 41 13.15 10.19 2.26
N SER A 42 13.99 9.60 3.11
CA SER A 42 14.06 9.94 4.54
C SER A 42 14.63 11.34 4.82
N LYS A 43 15.22 11.99 3.83
CA LYS A 43 15.70 13.39 3.93
C LYS A 43 14.57 14.43 3.86
N LEU A 44 13.35 14.02 3.57
CA LEU A 44 12.18 14.92 3.62
C LEU A 44 12.00 15.49 5.04
N SER A 45 11.55 16.74 5.11
CA SER A 45 11.51 17.53 6.36
C SER A 45 10.63 16.96 7.47
N ASN A 46 9.59 16.20 7.11
CA ASN A 46 8.58 15.71 8.07
C ASN A 46 8.68 14.20 8.34
N VAL A 47 9.80 13.56 8.02
CA VAL A 47 10.02 12.15 8.30
C VAL A 47 10.40 11.94 9.76
N LEU A 48 9.58 11.19 10.49
CA LEU A 48 9.79 10.83 11.90
C LEU A 48 10.70 9.60 12.05
N GLY A 49 10.70 8.71 11.06
CA GLY A 49 11.52 7.50 11.07
C GLY A 49 11.39 6.72 9.76
N SER A 50 12.44 5.99 9.44
CA SER A 50 12.49 5.10 8.29
C SER A 50 13.07 3.76 8.68
N TYR A 51 12.48 2.66 8.16
CA TYR A 51 12.81 1.29 8.53
C TYR A 51 13.09 0.48 7.28
N CYS A 52 14.34 0.02 7.13
CA CYS A 52 14.77 -0.75 5.97
C CYS A 52 14.77 -2.24 6.29
N PHE A 53 13.89 -2.99 5.62
CA PHE A 53 13.80 -4.44 5.75
C PHE A 53 13.05 -5.07 4.57
N ASP A 54 13.24 -6.36 4.38
CA ASP A 54 12.38 -7.16 3.50
C ASP A 54 11.07 -7.48 4.23
N ALA A 55 9.94 -7.27 3.58
CA ALA A 55 8.61 -7.53 4.17
C ALA A 55 8.37 -8.99 4.54
N HIS A 56 9.13 -9.94 3.98
CA HIS A 56 9.15 -11.34 4.41
C HIS A 56 9.84 -11.54 5.77
N ASP A 57 10.67 -10.60 6.24
CA ASP A 57 11.24 -10.61 7.60
C ASP A 57 10.22 -10.10 8.61
N ARG A 58 9.35 -11.00 9.04
CA ARG A 58 8.26 -10.68 9.98
C ARG A 58 8.76 -10.13 11.31
N ASN A 59 9.94 -10.57 11.79
CA ASN A 59 10.50 -10.08 13.04
C ASN A 59 10.83 -8.58 12.92
N LYS A 60 11.45 -8.17 11.82
CA LYS A 60 11.73 -6.75 11.59
C LYS A 60 10.45 -5.94 11.33
N LEU A 61 9.47 -6.51 10.61
CA LEU A 61 8.19 -5.85 10.40
C LEU A 61 7.47 -5.59 11.73
N TYR A 62 7.36 -6.59 12.61
CA TYR A 62 6.76 -6.43 13.93
C TYR A 62 7.53 -5.45 14.80
N ALA A 63 8.87 -5.53 14.86
CA ALA A 63 9.69 -4.62 15.63
C ALA A 63 9.52 -3.15 15.20
N ALA A 64 9.46 -2.89 13.89
CA ALA A 64 9.22 -1.54 13.34
C ALA A 64 7.82 -1.02 13.71
N LEU A 65 6.80 -1.87 13.66
CA LEU A 65 5.44 -1.51 14.02
C LEU A 65 5.29 -1.29 15.53
N ASP A 66 5.95 -2.11 16.36
CA ASP A 66 5.97 -1.95 17.82
C ASP A 66 6.67 -0.64 18.22
N ASP A 67 7.77 -0.27 17.56
CA ASP A 67 8.44 1.01 17.78
C ASP A 67 7.53 2.19 17.42
N ILE A 68 6.83 2.15 16.28
CA ILE A 68 5.85 3.17 15.88
C ILE A 68 4.68 3.25 16.89
N ALA A 69 4.15 2.10 17.30
CA ALA A 69 3.05 2.03 18.26
C ALA A 69 3.45 2.64 19.61
N SER A 70 4.69 2.38 20.08
CA SER A 70 5.23 2.95 21.32
C SER A 70 5.36 4.48 21.30
N LYS A 71 5.48 5.06 20.11
CA LYS A 71 5.56 6.52 19.85
C LYS A 71 4.20 7.17 19.60
N GLY A 72 3.10 6.46 19.88
CA GLY A 72 1.73 6.94 19.72
C GLY A 72 1.05 6.51 18.42
N GLY A 73 1.66 5.63 17.65
CA GLY A 73 1.08 5.06 16.43
C GLY A 73 0.93 6.07 15.29
N VAL A 74 -0.01 5.79 14.41
CA VAL A 74 -0.31 6.64 13.24
C VAL A 74 -1.81 6.95 13.14
N ASP A 75 -2.14 8.02 12.46
CA ASP A 75 -3.51 8.39 12.11
C ASP A 75 -3.91 7.77 10.75
N ILE A 76 -2.93 7.51 9.90
CA ILE A 76 -3.13 7.00 8.55
C ILE A 76 -2.14 5.88 8.25
N LEU A 77 -2.65 4.78 7.68
CA LEU A 77 -1.86 3.69 7.15
C LEU A 77 -2.03 3.61 5.64
N VAL A 78 -0.95 3.78 4.88
CA VAL A 78 -0.90 3.51 3.44
C VAL A 78 -0.19 2.18 3.19
N ASN A 79 -0.95 1.12 3.05
CA ASN A 79 -0.51 -0.22 2.68
C ASN A 79 -0.22 -0.27 1.17
N ASN A 80 1.01 0.06 0.78
CA ASN A 80 1.40 0.16 -0.63
C ASN A 80 2.48 -0.86 -1.05
N MET A 81 3.27 -1.41 -0.13
CA MET A 81 4.26 -2.42 -0.50
C MET A 81 3.64 -3.56 -1.29
N GLY A 82 4.41 -4.15 -2.22
CA GLY A 82 3.93 -5.28 -3.00
C GLY A 82 4.74 -5.50 -4.26
N ALA A 83 4.64 -6.69 -4.82
CA ALA A 83 5.27 -7.05 -6.08
C ALA A 83 4.51 -8.18 -6.79
N ASN A 84 4.62 -8.19 -8.13
CA ASN A 84 4.40 -9.39 -8.91
C ASN A 84 5.77 -10.05 -9.12
N LEU A 85 6.10 -11.04 -8.32
CA LEU A 85 7.44 -11.65 -8.29
C LEU A 85 7.78 -12.39 -9.58
N LYS A 86 6.77 -12.99 -10.24
CA LYS A 86 6.92 -13.69 -11.51
C LYS A 86 5.56 -13.83 -12.21
N LYS A 87 5.57 -13.72 -13.54
CA LYS A 87 4.40 -14.01 -14.38
C LYS A 87 4.53 -15.42 -14.90
N GLU A 88 3.54 -16.28 -14.63
CA GLU A 88 3.50 -17.67 -15.07
C GLU A 88 2.07 -18.13 -15.38
N GLU A 89 1.95 -19.07 -16.30
CA GLU A 89 0.68 -19.78 -16.49
C GLU A 89 0.36 -20.60 -15.23
N VAL A 90 -0.92 -20.81 -14.96
CA VAL A 90 -1.38 -21.49 -13.74
C VAL A 90 -0.72 -22.86 -13.53
N LYS A 91 -0.48 -23.60 -14.61
CA LYS A 91 0.15 -24.94 -14.56
C LYS A 91 1.63 -24.91 -14.10
N ASP A 92 2.29 -23.74 -14.22
CA ASP A 92 3.73 -23.58 -13.92
C ASP A 92 3.98 -22.87 -12.57
N ILE A 93 2.92 -22.40 -11.90
CA ILE A 93 3.04 -21.73 -10.60
C ILE A 93 3.46 -22.74 -9.54
N THR A 94 4.60 -22.49 -8.91
CA THR A 94 5.01 -23.28 -7.74
C THR A 94 4.29 -22.78 -6.47
N ILE A 95 4.06 -23.68 -5.51
CA ILE A 95 3.46 -23.31 -4.23
C ILE A 95 4.32 -22.27 -3.49
N ASP A 96 5.65 -22.43 -3.49
CA ASP A 96 6.57 -21.46 -2.90
C ASP A 96 6.41 -20.03 -3.47
N LEU A 97 6.27 -19.91 -4.80
CA LEU A 97 6.03 -18.63 -5.44
C LEU A 97 4.67 -18.03 -5.03
N PHE A 98 3.64 -18.88 -4.98
CA PHE A 98 2.30 -18.46 -4.56
C PHE A 98 2.28 -17.96 -3.12
N GLU A 99 2.89 -18.71 -2.19
CA GLU A 99 2.99 -18.36 -0.79
C GLU A 99 3.79 -17.06 -0.58
N LYS A 100 4.91 -16.87 -1.28
CA LYS A 100 5.67 -15.61 -1.24
C LYS A 100 4.86 -14.41 -1.72
N MET A 101 4.06 -14.57 -2.78
CA MET A 101 3.18 -13.48 -3.22
C MET A 101 2.06 -13.19 -2.21
N MET A 102 1.48 -14.23 -1.60
CA MET A 102 0.48 -14.07 -0.54
C MET A 102 1.08 -13.37 0.67
N ASP A 103 2.27 -13.77 1.09
CA ASP A 103 2.96 -13.17 2.23
C ASP A 103 3.22 -11.68 2.02
N LEU A 104 3.80 -11.32 0.87
CA LEU A 104 4.13 -9.93 0.56
C LEU A 104 2.90 -9.03 0.33
N ASN A 105 1.93 -9.49 -0.49
CA ASN A 105 0.84 -8.64 -0.97
C ASN A 105 -0.43 -8.68 -0.09
N CYS A 106 -0.51 -9.62 0.85
CA CYS A 106 -1.67 -9.78 1.74
C CYS A 106 -1.25 -9.84 3.21
N THR A 107 -0.46 -10.86 3.61
CA THR A 107 -0.14 -11.10 5.03
C THR A 107 0.60 -9.93 5.67
N ALA A 108 1.61 -9.37 4.99
CA ALA A 108 2.37 -8.23 5.50
C ALA A 108 1.50 -6.97 5.71
N HIS A 109 0.51 -6.74 4.83
CA HIS A 109 -0.47 -5.67 4.98
C HIS A 109 -1.43 -5.91 6.17
N LEU A 110 -1.87 -7.16 6.33
CA LEU A 110 -2.72 -7.54 7.46
C LEU A 110 -2.00 -7.35 8.79
N ILE A 111 -0.70 -7.68 8.88
CA ILE A 111 0.13 -7.42 10.05
C ILE A 111 0.18 -5.92 10.38
N CYS A 112 0.34 -5.04 9.38
CA CYS A 112 0.30 -3.60 9.63
C CYS A 112 -1.06 -3.16 10.20
N ILE A 113 -2.16 -3.71 9.67
CA ILE A 113 -3.51 -3.42 10.18
C ILE A 113 -3.67 -3.95 11.61
N GLU A 114 -3.30 -5.22 11.87
CA GLU A 114 -3.38 -5.85 13.19
C GLU A 114 -2.72 -5.00 14.27
N LYS A 115 -1.54 -4.47 13.99
CA LYS A 115 -0.75 -3.70 14.95
C LYS A 115 -1.24 -2.26 15.16
N LEU A 116 -1.74 -1.61 14.13
CA LEU A 116 -2.05 -0.18 14.19
C LEU A 116 -3.54 0.12 14.41
N LEU A 117 -4.44 -0.76 13.95
CA LEU A 117 -5.88 -0.58 14.07
C LEU A 117 -6.39 -0.40 15.51
N PRO A 118 -5.90 -1.16 16.53
CA PRO A 118 -6.38 -0.99 17.90
C PRO A 118 -6.24 0.45 18.42
N GLN A 119 -5.10 1.09 18.17
CA GLN A 119 -4.87 2.48 18.57
C GLN A 119 -5.74 3.48 17.79
N MET A 120 -6.00 3.22 16.50
CA MET A 120 -6.92 4.03 15.72
C MET A 120 -8.35 3.95 16.27
N ILE A 121 -8.79 2.75 16.65
CA ILE A 121 -10.12 2.53 17.26
C ILE A 121 -10.21 3.25 18.62
N GLU A 122 -9.18 3.15 19.46
CA GLU A 122 -9.13 3.82 20.77
C GLU A 122 -9.19 5.34 20.62
N LYS A 123 -8.50 5.90 19.62
CA LYS A 123 -8.54 7.33 19.29
C LYS A 123 -9.87 7.77 18.66
N GLY A 124 -10.67 6.83 18.17
CA GLY A 124 -11.93 7.12 17.46
C GLY A 124 -11.74 7.75 16.09
N HIS A 125 -10.56 7.68 15.50
CA HIS A 125 -10.26 8.13 14.14
C HIS A 125 -9.11 7.38 13.51
N GLY A 126 -9.15 7.21 12.20
CA GLY A 126 -8.07 6.60 11.42
C GLY A 126 -8.45 6.47 9.94
N ASN A 127 -7.45 6.39 9.08
CA ASN A 127 -7.64 6.13 7.66
C ASN A 127 -6.68 5.02 7.21
N ILE A 128 -7.22 3.98 6.58
CA ILE A 128 -6.43 2.86 6.03
C ILE A 128 -6.63 2.84 4.53
N VAL A 129 -5.57 3.14 3.79
CA VAL A 129 -5.55 3.11 2.33
C VAL A 129 -4.78 1.88 1.87
N ASN A 130 -5.47 0.93 1.23
CA ASN A 130 -4.88 -0.28 0.69
C ASN A 130 -4.64 -0.13 -0.82
N VAL A 131 -3.39 -0.12 -1.25
CA VAL A 131 -3.03 -0.11 -2.68
C VAL A 131 -3.12 -1.53 -3.20
N LEU A 132 -4.24 -1.81 -3.85
CA LEU A 132 -4.59 -3.09 -4.45
C LEU A 132 -4.09 -3.17 -5.89
N SER A 133 -4.93 -3.55 -6.84
CA SER A 133 -4.62 -3.56 -8.27
C SER A 133 -5.89 -3.70 -9.09
N SER A 134 -5.89 -3.17 -10.31
CA SER A 134 -6.96 -3.43 -11.29
C SER A 134 -7.15 -4.92 -11.60
N CYS A 135 -6.14 -5.77 -11.36
CA CYS A 135 -6.27 -7.22 -11.50
C CYS A 135 -7.33 -7.83 -10.54
N CYS A 136 -7.71 -7.13 -9.48
CA CYS A 136 -8.83 -7.52 -8.62
C CYS A 136 -10.17 -7.47 -9.37
N LYS A 137 -10.29 -6.57 -10.34
CA LYS A 137 -11.50 -6.39 -11.16
C LYS A 137 -11.39 -7.11 -12.52
N PHE A 138 -10.17 -7.18 -13.07
CA PHE A 138 -9.88 -7.74 -14.40
C PHE A 138 -8.79 -8.80 -14.29
N ASN A 139 -9.13 -10.04 -14.61
CA ASN A 139 -8.16 -11.13 -14.55
C ASN A 139 -7.28 -11.14 -15.81
N ASN A 140 -5.96 -11.09 -15.63
CA ASN A 140 -5.01 -11.14 -16.74
C ASN A 140 -4.31 -12.50 -16.80
N PRO A 141 -4.08 -13.07 -18.01
CA PRO A 141 -3.26 -14.27 -18.16
C PRO A 141 -1.89 -14.11 -17.48
N THR A 142 -1.34 -15.20 -17.01
CA THR A 142 -0.01 -15.29 -16.35
C THR A 142 0.14 -14.52 -15.03
N MET A 143 -0.95 -13.98 -14.48
CA MET A 143 -0.93 -13.20 -13.24
C MET A 143 -1.71 -13.86 -12.10
N ALA A 144 -2.00 -15.15 -12.18
CA ALA A 144 -2.93 -15.79 -11.24
C ALA A 144 -2.47 -15.69 -9.76
N ALA A 145 -1.19 -15.96 -9.45
CA ALA A 145 -0.68 -15.86 -8.09
C ALA A 145 -0.74 -14.41 -7.54
N TYR A 146 -0.35 -13.43 -8.37
CA TYR A 146 -0.45 -12.02 -8.00
C TYR A 146 -1.91 -11.57 -7.82
N THR A 147 -2.78 -11.94 -8.77
CA THR A 147 -4.21 -11.61 -8.69
C THR A 147 -4.86 -12.22 -7.45
N ALA A 148 -4.54 -13.48 -7.14
CA ALA A 148 -5.04 -14.14 -5.93
C ALA A 148 -4.62 -13.39 -4.66
N SER A 149 -3.33 -12.99 -4.56
CA SER A 149 -2.82 -12.27 -3.40
C SER A 149 -3.47 -10.87 -3.22
N LYS A 150 -3.69 -10.15 -4.32
CA LYS A 150 -4.36 -8.84 -4.27
C LYS A 150 -5.88 -8.96 -4.00
N LYS A 151 -6.55 -9.99 -4.54
CA LYS A 151 -7.95 -10.29 -4.20
C LYS A 151 -8.12 -10.73 -2.74
N ALA A 152 -7.16 -11.47 -2.19
CA ALA A 152 -7.18 -11.82 -0.77
C ALA A 152 -7.14 -10.54 0.11
N MET A 153 -6.24 -9.60 -0.22
CA MET A 153 -6.17 -8.32 0.50
C MET A 153 -7.42 -7.44 0.25
N GLU A 154 -8.02 -7.48 -0.95
CA GLU A 154 -9.31 -6.82 -1.23
C GLU A 154 -10.41 -7.35 -0.32
N ALA A 155 -10.51 -8.67 -0.16
CA ALA A 155 -11.51 -9.29 0.72
C ALA A 155 -11.31 -8.86 2.18
N VAL A 156 -10.07 -8.86 2.68
CA VAL A 156 -9.71 -8.34 4.01
C VAL A 156 -10.12 -6.87 4.15
N SER A 157 -9.76 -6.03 3.18
CA SER A 157 -10.06 -4.59 3.17
C SER A 157 -11.57 -4.33 3.24
N ASN A 158 -12.35 -5.02 2.40
CA ASN A 158 -13.80 -4.85 2.32
C ASN A 158 -14.53 -5.36 3.58
N THR A 159 -14.01 -6.41 4.20
CA THR A 159 -14.54 -6.91 5.48
C THR A 159 -14.22 -5.93 6.60
N LEU A 160 -12.98 -5.48 6.70
CA LEU A 160 -12.54 -4.49 7.68
C LEU A 160 -13.38 -3.21 7.62
N ALA A 161 -13.66 -2.70 6.42
CA ALA A 161 -14.49 -1.50 6.25
C ALA A 161 -15.86 -1.63 6.91
N LYS A 162 -16.44 -2.84 6.92
CA LYS A 162 -17.72 -3.13 7.59
C LYS A 162 -17.57 -3.24 9.11
N GLU A 163 -16.51 -3.89 9.59
CA GLU A 163 -16.23 -4.10 11.01
C GLU A 163 -15.91 -2.79 11.77
N VAL A 164 -15.31 -1.82 11.07
CA VAL A 164 -14.95 -0.52 11.66
C VAL A 164 -15.98 0.58 11.41
N LYS A 165 -17.12 0.23 10.78
CA LYS A 165 -18.22 1.19 10.56
C LYS A 165 -18.69 1.77 11.88
N GLY A 166 -18.77 3.10 11.96
CA GLY A 166 -19.16 3.82 13.17
C GLY A 166 -18.06 3.98 14.23
N LYS A 167 -16.84 3.47 13.98
CA LYS A 167 -15.69 3.62 14.89
C LYS A 167 -14.76 4.79 14.52
N GLY A 168 -15.16 5.62 13.55
CA GLY A 168 -14.34 6.75 13.08
C GLY A 168 -13.18 6.32 12.16
N ILE A 169 -13.17 5.07 11.68
CA ILE A 169 -12.13 4.55 10.80
C ILE A 169 -12.66 4.47 9.37
N ILE A 170 -11.89 4.99 8.41
CA ILE A 170 -12.17 4.91 6.99
C ILE A 170 -11.20 3.91 6.35
N VAL A 171 -11.72 3.02 5.51
CA VAL A 171 -10.92 2.06 4.74
C VAL A 171 -11.19 2.27 3.26
N THR A 172 -10.12 2.56 2.50
CA THR A 172 -10.18 2.82 1.06
C THR A 172 -9.31 1.84 0.28
N GLY A 173 -9.86 1.25 -0.77
CA GLY A 173 -9.12 0.48 -1.78
C GLY A 173 -8.72 1.36 -2.97
N ILE A 174 -7.45 1.41 -3.31
CA ILE A 174 -6.95 2.02 -4.54
C ILE A 174 -6.59 0.89 -5.51
N TYR A 175 -7.09 0.94 -6.73
CA TYR A 175 -6.94 -0.11 -7.74
C TYR A 175 -6.18 0.44 -8.98
N PRO A 176 -4.85 0.56 -8.91
CA PRO A 176 -4.07 0.98 -10.06
C PRO A 176 -4.11 -0.04 -11.19
N GLY A 177 -4.19 0.42 -12.42
CA GLY A 177 -3.79 -0.32 -13.60
C GLY A 177 -2.28 -0.34 -13.77
N GLY A 178 -1.80 -0.32 -15.02
CA GLY A 178 -0.37 -0.19 -15.31
C GLY A 178 0.16 1.17 -14.85
N VAL A 179 1.20 1.14 -14.03
CA VAL A 179 1.93 2.34 -13.60
C VAL A 179 3.38 2.19 -14.04
N ASP A 180 3.96 3.24 -14.62
CA ASP A 180 5.36 3.26 -15.04
C ASP A 180 6.26 3.46 -13.82
N THR A 181 6.74 2.36 -13.29
CA THR A 181 7.60 2.31 -12.10
C THR A 181 8.64 1.20 -12.28
N ASN A 182 9.66 1.20 -11.44
CA ASN A 182 10.64 0.11 -11.35
C ASN A 182 10.05 -1.25 -10.90
N PHE A 183 8.74 -1.34 -10.71
CA PHE A 183 8.00 -2.60 -10.57
C PHE A 183 8.13 -3.50 -11.81
N ARG A 184 8.46 -2.90 -12.95
CA ARG A 184 8.65 -3.56 -14.24
C ARG A 184 10.08 -3.38 -14.74
N THR A 185 10.55 -4.33 -15.54
CA THR A 185 11.89 -4.28 -16.16
C THR A 185 11.96 -3.38 -17.40
N THR A 186 10.81 -2.99 -17.96
CA THR A 186 10.70 -2.15 -19.17
C THR A 186 9.89 -0.91 -18.86
N GLN A 187 10.39 0.25 -19.31
CA GLN A 187 9.64 1.50 -19.28
C GLN A 187 8.38 1.40 -20.14
N ARG A 188 7.30 1.98 -19.64
CA ARG A 188 6.00 2.00 -20.31
C ARG A 188 5.45 3.43 -20.26
N PRO A 189 5.89 4.31 -21.17
CA PRO A 189 5.49 5.72 -21.18
C PRO A 189 3.98 5.91 -21.46
N ASP A 190 3.31 4.86 -21.93
CA ASP A 190 1.87 4.76 -22.14
C ASP A 190 1.09 4.39 -20.86
N TYR A 191 1.79 4.14 -19.75
CA TYR A 191 1.19 3.83 -18.46
C TYR A 191 1.04 5.07 -17.57
N LEU A 192 0.30 4.92 -16.48
CA LEU A 192 0.13 6.00 -15.50
C LEU A 192 1.46 6.37 -14.83
N LEU A 193 1.61 7.63 -14.49
CA LEU A 193 2.71 8.07 -13.62
C LEU A 193 2.41 7.71 -12.15
N PRO A 194 3.43 7.41 -11.34
CA PRO A 194 3.28 7.18 -9.90
C PRO A 194 2.52 8.31 -9.18
N GLU A 195 2.74 9.56 -9.61
CA GLU A 195 2.14 10.77 -9.07
C GLU A 195 0.62 10.82 -9.25
N THR A 196 0.10 10.17 -10.30
CA THR A 196 -1.34 10.03 -10.54
C THR A 196 -2.00 9.19 -9.45
N ILE A 197 -1.37 8.06 -9.10
CA ILE A 197 -1.85 7.20 -8.02
C ILE A 197 -1.65 7.84 -6.65
N ALA A 198 -0.51 8.53 -6.44
CA ALA A 198 -0.29 9.31 -5.23
C ALA A 198 -1.37 10.38 -5.03
N SER A 199 -1.82 11.04 -6.10
CA SER A 199 -2.94 12.01 -6.04
C SER A 199 -4.25 11.35 -5.65
N ALA A 200 -4.54 10.14 -6.13
CA ALA A 200 -5.72 9.37 -5.73
C ALA A 200 -5.66 8.96 -4.25
N ILE A 201 -4.48 8.59 -3.75
CA ILE A 201 -4.25 8.28 -2.32
C ILE A 201 -4.49 9.53 -1.47
N VAL A 202 -3.91 10.67 -1.85
CA VAL A 202 -4.10 11.96 -1.14
C VAL A 202 -5.57 12.37 -1.13
N TYR A 203 -6.27 12.24 -2.28
CA TYR A 203 -7.71 12.51 -2.34
C TYR A 203 -8.51 11.65 -1.35
N ALA A 204 -8.20 10.35 -1.25
CA ALA A 204 -8.86 9.46 -0.29
C ALA A 204 -8.58 9.83 1.18
N ILE A 205 -7.38 10.38 1.46
CA ILE A 205 -6.96 10.80 2.80
C ILE A 205 -7.62 12.13 3.21
N GLU A 206 -7.73 13.07 2.28
CA GLU A 206 -8.19 14.44 2.56
C GLU A 206 -9.70 14.66 2.35
N ASN A 207 -10.40 13.65 1.82
CA ASN A 207 -11.83 13.79 1.61
C ASN A 207 -12.61 13.75 2.94
N ASP A 208 -13.15 14.90 3.36
CA ASP A 208 -13.91 15.06 4.61
C ASP A 208 -15.44 14.91 4.41
N ASN A 209 -15.93 14.89 3.16
CA ASN A 209 -17.35 15.00 2.84
C ASN A 209 -18.00 13.68 2.42
N GLY A 210 -17.42 12.56 2.81
CA GLY A 210 -18.00 11.26 2.46
C GLY A 210 -17.01 10.11 2.55
N LEU A 211 -17.52 8.93 2.31
CA LEU A 211 -16.75 7.70 2.37
C LEU A 211 -16.22 7.35 0.98
N VAL A 212 -14.92 7.50 0.75
CA VAL A 212 -14.26 7.01 -0.46
C VAL A 212 -13.93 5.53 -0.25
N GLN A 213 -14.72 4.64 -0.83
CA GLN A 213 -14.53 3.20 -0.66
C GLN A 213 -13.53 2.62 -1.65
N GLU A 214 -13.63 3.01 -2.93
CA GLU A 214 -12.79 2.49 -4.01
C GLU A 214 -12.42 3.61 -4.99
N ILE A 215 -11.18 3.60 -5.45
CA ILE A 215 -10.72 4.42 -6.56
C ILE A 215 -10.01 3.52 -7.57
N ILE A 216 -10.53 3.41 -8.78
CA ILE A 216 -9.94 2.65 -9.88
C ILE A 216 -9.33 3.65 -10.85
N VAL A 217 -8.02 3.53 -11.11
CA VAL A 217 -7.29 4.38 -12.05
C VAL A 217 -6.53 3.50 -13.03
N ARG A 218 -6.85 3.60 -14.31
CA ARG A 218 -6.24 2.78 -15.37
C ARG A 218 -5.76 3.63 -16.53
N PRO A 219 -4.64 3.28 -17.19
CA PRO A 219 -4.24 3.92 -18.42
C PRO A 219 -5.20 3.53 -19.57
N GLU A 220 -5.39 4.43 -20.54
CA GLU A 220 -6.26 4.20 -21.69
C GLU A 220 -5.88 2.96 -22.53
N VAL A 221 -4.60 2.61 -22.53
CA VAL A 221 -4.08 1.43 -23.25
C VAL A 221 -4.51 0.09 -22.64
N GLU A 222 -5.05 0.08 -21.44
CA GLU A 222 -5.60 -1.12 -20.78
C GLU A 222 -7.11 -1.26 -21.11
N ASN A 223 -7.45 -1.54 -22.36
CA ASN A 223 -8.84 -1.71 -22.84
C ASN A 223 -9.46 -3.07 -22.46
N ASN A 224 -9.29 -3.54 -21.25
CA ASN A 224 -9.89 -4.81 -20.78
C ASN A 224 -11.23 -4.51 -20.10
N TYR A 225 -12.25 -4.20 -20.88
CA TYR A 225 -13.62 -4.09 -20.41
C TYR A 225 -14.35 -5.43 -20.56
#